data_c630cd62f7e97219f958b6112f63d774
#
_entry.id   c630cd62f7e97219f958b6112f63d774
#
_cell.length_a   1.000
_cell.length_b   1.000
_cell.length_c   1.000
_cell.angle_alpha   90.00
_cell.angle_beta   90.00
_cell.angle_gamma   90.00
#
_symmetry.space_group_name_H-M   'P 1'
#
loop_
_entity.id
_entity.type
_entity.pdbx_description
1 polymer ?
#
loop_
_entity_poly.entity_id
_entity_poly.type
_entity_poly.pdbx_seq_one_letter_code
_entity_poly.pdbx_strand_id
1 'polypeptide(L)'
;LPDGYYCVEPGKFGGQDPWCPKNSGDRYIGKRTLKNALANSVNTISARLIDRVGPRPVANLAKDLGVSSQIPNVPAIALGSPDLSVYEMVGAYSSFANKGIYIKPEIITRIEDKNGTTIFQPTPITKDVISEESAYVTLKLLEGVTEAGSGIRLRHRGAEEYNRIFKDVVTGYPYEFTNPIAGKTGTTQNQSDGWFIGMVPNLVTGVWVGGEDRSVHFESIAFGQGATMALPIWGSLSLIHI
;
A
#
# COMPACT_ATOMS: atom_id res chain seq x y z
N LEU A 1 -4.28 4.90 -19.68
CA LEU A 1 -3.69 3.63 -20.07
C LEU A 1 -4.78 2.61 -20.38
N PRO A 2 -4.57 1.69 -21.34
CA PRO A 2 -5.54 0.63 -21.64
C PRO A 2 -5.54 -0.40 -20.50
N ASP A 3 -6.73 -0.71 -20.00
CA ASP A 3 -7.01 -1.83 -19.11
C ASP A 3 -7.50 -3.00 -19.97
N GLY A 4 -6.63 -3.93 -20.26
CA GLY A 4 -6.88 -5.10 -21.08
C GLY A 4 -5.78 -6.12 -20.86
N TYR A 5 -5.98 -7.34 -21.32
CA TYR A 5 -4.97 -8.40 -21.23
C TYR A 5 -3.58 -7.89 -21.64
N TYR A 6 -2.58 -8.22 -20.84
CA TYR A 6 -1.22 -7.74 -21.05
C TYR A 6 -0.20 -8.71 -20.46
N CYS A 7 0.85 -8.94 -21.22
CA CYS A 7 2.00 -9.73 -20.78
C CYS A 7 3.28 -8.89 -20.92
N VAL A 8 4.19 -9.07 -19.99
CA VAL A 8 5.59 -8.70 -20.13
C VAL A 8 6.28 -9.86 -20.84
N GLU A 9 6.95 -9.56 -21.96
CA GLU A 9 7.56 -10.56 -22.82
C GLU A 9 8.70 -11.33 -22.13
N PRO A 10 8.91 -12.61 -22.52
CA PRO A 10 10.02 -13.40 -22.03
C PRO A 10 11.37 -12.73 -22.34
N GLY A 11 12.34 -12.94 -21.46
CA GLY A 11 13.72 -12.43 -21.64
C GLY A 11 13.91 -10.95 -21.33
N LYS A 12 12.87 -10.12 -21.39
CA LYS A 12 13.00 -8.66 -21.20
C LYS A 12 13.62 -8.28 -19.85
N PHE A 13 13.31 -9.01 -18.79
CA PHE A 13 13.88 -8.82 -17.45
C PHE A 13 14.47 -10.13 -16.87
N GLY A 14 14.90 -11.05 -17.75
CA GLY A 14 15.55 -12.31 -17.38
C GLY A 14 14.59 -13.46 -17.08
N GLY A 15 13.27 -13.27 -17.18
CA GLY A 15 12.28 -14.35 -17.05
C GLY A 15 12.24 -15.23 -18.31
N GLN A 16 12.10 -16.54 -18.14
CA GLN A 16 11.98 -17.49 -19.28
C GLN A 16 10.58 -17.48 -19.88
N ASP A 17 9.55 -17.29 -19.03
CA ASP A 17 8.15 -17.29 -19.44
C ASP A 17 7.56 -15.86 -19.45
N PRO A 18 6.52 -15.63 -20.27
CA PRO A 18 5.78 -14.38 -20.25
C PRO A 18 5.06 -14.18 -18.91
N TRP A 19 5.13 -12.96 -18.32
CA TRP A 19 4.40 -12.65 -17.12
C TRP A 19 3.11 -11.90 -17.45
N CYS A 20 1.98 -12.57 -17.29
CA CYS A 20 0.63 -12.13 -17.71
C CYS A 20 -0.33 -11.99 -16.51
N PRO A 21 -0.21 -10.97 -15.66
CA PRO A 21 -1.11 -10.82 -14.53
C PRO A 21 -2.53 -10.47 -14.96
N LYS A 22 -3.50 -11.03 -14.24
CA LYS A 22 -4.92 -10.75 -14.43
C LYS A 22 -5.42 -9.75 -13.40
N ASN A 23 -6.43 -8.96 -13.76
CA ASN A 23 -7.17 -8.17 -12.80
C ASN A 23 -8.04 -9.06 -11.90
N SER A 24 -8.40 -8.56 -10.72
CA SER A 24 -9.33 -9.25 -9.82
C SER A 24 -10.65 -9.54 -10.54
N GLY A 25 -11.12 -10.78 -10.46
CA GLY A 25 -12.32 -11.25 -11.15
C GLY A 25 -12.20 -11.29 -12.68
N ASP A 26 -11.00 -11.22 -13.23
CA ASP A 26 -10.70 -11.26 -14.68
C ASP A 26 -11.48 -10.20 -15.50
N ARG A 27 -11.71 -9.01 -14.90
CA ARG A 27 -12.48 -7.93 -15.52
C ARG A 27 -11.58 -6.84 -16.08
N TYR A 28 -11.92 -6.36 -17.27
CA TYR A 28 -11.21 -5.31 -18.00
C TYR A 28 -12.21 -4.24 -18.47
N ILE A 29 -11.92 -2.97 -18.19
CA ILE A 29 -12.89 -1.86 -18.41
C ILE A 29 -12.37 -0.84 -19.45
N GLY A 30 -11.37 -1.20 -20.26
CA GLY A 30 -10.87 -0.32 -21.31
C GLY A 30 -9.93 0.78 -20.79
N LYS A 31 -10.07 2.02 -21.24
CA LYS A 31 -9.12 3.11 -20.87
C LYS A 31 -9.39 3.65 -19.48
N ARG A 32 -8.32 3.77 -18.66
CA ARG A 32 -8.35 4.35 -17.31
C ARG A 32 -7.28 5.43 -17.13
N THR A 33 -7.56 6.39 -16.22
CA THR A 33 -6.54 7.29 -15.69
C THR A 33 -5.65 6.54 -14.69
N LEU A 34 -4.46 7.05 -14.40
CA LEU A 34 -3.58 6.46 -13.37
C LEU A 34 -4.24 6.51 -11.98
N LYS A 35 -4.92 7.61 -11.63
CA LYS A 35 -5.65 7.72 -10.35
C LYS A 35 -6.69 6.62 -10.22
N ASN A 36 -7.52 6.40 -11.25
CA ASN A 36 -8.54 5.35 -11.23
C ASN A 36 -7.91 3.94 -11.20
N ALA A 37 -6.82 3.72 -11.94
CA ALA A 37 -6.13 2.43 -11.96
C ALA A 37 -5.52 2.08 -10.60
N LEU A 38 -4.86 3.05 -9.93
CA LEU A 38 -4.30 2.87 -8.60
C LEU A 38 -5.38 2.67 -7.55
N ALA A 39 -6.45 3.48 -7.60
CA ALA A 39 -7.59 3.40 -6.70
C ALA A 39 -8.24 2.00 -6.69
N ASN A 40 -8.36 1.39 -7.88
CA ASN A 40 -8.97 0.07 -8.05
C ASN A 40 -7.94 -1.07 -8.14
N SER A 41 -6.68 -0.79 -7.88
CA SER A 41 -5.61 -1.82 -7.88
C SER A 41 -5.55 -2.65 -9.18
N VAL A 42 -5.55 -1.97 -10.35
CA VAL A 42 -5.63 -2.61 -11.68
C VAL A 42 -4.27 -3.20 -12.06
N ASN A 43 -4.15 -4.52 -12.00
CA ASN A 43 -2.91 -5.26 -12.19
C ASN A 43 -2.32 -5.09 -13.59
N THR A 44 -3.14 -5.11 -14.63
CA THR A 44 -2.66 -4.97 -16.02
C THR A 44 -2.06 -3.61 -16.31
N ILE A 45 -2.53 -2.56 -15.64
CA ILE A 45 -1.92 -1.23 -15.75
C ILE A 45 -0.61 -1.16 -14.99
N SER A 46 -0.52 -1.79 -13.80
CA SER A 46 0.75 -1.93 -13.07
C SER A 46 1.78 -2.70 -13.89
N ALA A 47 1.36 -3.79 -14.57
CA ALA A 47 2.23 -4.55 -15.47
C ALA A 47 2.76 -3.71 -16.64
N ARG A 48 1.91 -2.87 -17.25
CA ARG A 48 2.34 -1.95 -18.31
C ARG A 48 3.32 -0.88 -17.81
N LEU A 49 3.15 -0.43 -16.58
CA LEU A 49 4.04 0.56 -15.98
C LEU A 49 5.41 -0.04 -15.67
N ILE A 50 5.46 -1.21 -15.03
CA ILE A 50 6.73 -1.87 -14.74
C ILE A 50 7.46 -2.30 -16.01
N ASP A 51 6.73 -2.67 -17.05
CA ASP A 51 7.30 -2.99 -18.35
C ASP A 51 7.99 -1.78 -19.02
N ARG A 52 7.50 -0.56 -18.79
CA ARG A 52 8.07 0.69 -19.29
C ARG A 52 9.24 1.20 -18.44
N VAL A 53 9.12 1.13 -17.12
CA VAL A 53 10.09 1.68 -16.15
C VAL A 53 11.22 0.69 -15.90
N GLY A 54 10.90 -0.59 -15.86
CA GLY A 54 11.80 -1.66 -15.43
C GLY A 54 11.75 -1.91 -13.92
N PRO A 55 11.94 -3.16 -13.47
CA PRO A 55 11.90 -3.51 -12.04
C PRO A 55 13.10 -2.96 -11.25
N ARG A 56 14.29 -2.85 -11.87
CA ARG A 56 15.50 -2.36 -11.17
C ARG A 56 15.38 -0.92 -10.67
N PRO A 57 14.91 0.07 -11.47
CA PRO A 57 14.68 1.43 -10.96
C PRO A 57 13.69 1.46 -9.80
N VAL A 58 12.63 0.65 -9.84
CA VAL A 58 11.64 0.56 -8.76
C VAL A 58 12.26 -0.02 -7.48
N ALA A 59 13.03 -1.10 -7.60
CA ALA A 59 13.75 -1.70 -6.47
C ALA A 59 14.78 -0.74 -5.86
N ASN A 60 15.49 0.03 -6.69
CA ASN A 60 16.43 1.04 -6.22
C ASN A 60 15.71 2.17 -5.47
N LEU A 61 14.60 2.67 -6.00
CA LEU A 61 13.80 3.68 -5.32
C LEU A 61 13.29 3.18 -3.97
N ALA A 62 12.82 1.94 -3.88
CA ALA A 62 12.38 1.36 -2.61
C ALA A 62 13.53 1.31 -1.58
N LYS A 63 14.75 0.96 -1.99
CA LYS A 63 15.94 1.02 -1.13
C LYS A 63 16.26 2.45 -0.68
N ASP A 64 16.14 3.42 -1.59
CA ASP A 64 16.35 4.83 -1.27
C ASP A 64 15.29 5.35 -0.27
N LEU A 65 14.10 4.80 -0.31
CA LEU A 65 13.01 5.03 0.65
C LEU A 65 13.14 4.21 1.96
N GLY A 66 14.28 3.54 2.17
CA GLY A 66 14.62 2.88 3.43
C GLY A 66 14.26 1.39 3.52
N VAL A 67 13.81 0.76 2.44
CA VAL A 67 13.59 -0.69 2.41
C VAL A 67 14.93 -1.41 2.41
N SER A 68 15.18 -2.21 3.43
CA SER A 68 16.41 -3.00 3.61
C SER A 68 16.27 -4.42 3.10
N SER A 69 15.06 -4.94 3.08
CA SER A 69 14.74 -6.27 2.57
C SER A 69 15.10 -6.43 1.08
N GLN A 70 15.40 -7.65 0.68
CA GLN A 70 15.78 -7.94 -0.70
C GLN A 70 14.57 -7.82 -1.64
N ILE A 71 14.68 -6.96 -2.64
CA ILE A 71 13.68 -6.80 -3.70
C ILE A 71 14.24 -7.46 -4.97
N PRO A 72 13.59 -8.52 -5.49
CA PRO A 72 14.05 -9.19 -6.69
C PRO A 72 13.87 -8.31 -7.94
N ASN A 73 14.76 -8.46 -8.93
CA ASN A 73 14.68 -7.72 -10.19
C ASN A 73 13.73 -8.40 -11.18
N VAL A 74 12.45 -8.53 -10.81
CA VAL A 74 11.40 -9.19 -11.62
C VAL A 74 10.16 -8.29 -11.74
N PRO A 75 9.40 -8.38 -12.84
CA PRO A 75 8.21 -7.53 -13.05
C PRO A 75 7.14 -7.67 -11.95
N ALA A 76 7.05 -8.83 -11.30
CA ALA A 76 6.08 -9.13 -10.27
C ALA A 76 6.15 -8.21 -9.04
N ILE A 77 7.27 -7.49 -8.83
CA ILE A 77 7.38 -6.47 -7.76
C ILE A 77 6.33 -5.37 -7.88
N ALA A 78 5.85 -5.08 -9.10
CA ALA A 78 4.77 -4.11 -9.34
C ALA A 78 3.42 -4.50 -8.71
N LEU A 79 3.27 -5.76 -8.33
CA LEU A 79 2.08 -6.30 -7.65
C LEU A 79 2.36 -6.69 -6.19
N GLY A 80 3.53 -6.33 -5.67
CA GLY A 80 3.86 -6.55 -4.26
C GLY A 80 4.36 -7.96 -3.94
N SER A 81 5.13 -8.59 -4.85
CA SER A 81 5.70 -9.93 -4.62
C SER A 81 6.80 -10.01 -3.54
N PRO A 82 7.55 -8.95 -3.20
CA PRO A 82 8.55 -9.02 -2.13
C PRO A 82 7.90 -9.12 -0.74
N ASP A 83 8.55 -9.86 0.15
CA ASP A 83 8.20 -9.90 1.56
C ASP A 83 8.90 -8.74 2.27
N LEU A 84 8.10 -7.80 2.80
CA LEU A 84 8.56 -6.59 3.46
C LEU A 84 7.91 -6.47 4.84
N SER A 85 8.61 -5.87 5.79
CA SER A 85 8.03 -5.59 7.11
C SER A 85 7.10 -4.37 7.09
N VAL A 86 6.17 -4.32 8.04
CA VAL A 86 5.33 -3.12 8.26
C VAL A 86 6.20 -1.90 8.54
N TYR A 87 7.28 -2.08 9.31
CA TYR A 87 8.23 -1.02 9.63
C TYR A 87 8.86 -0.38 8.38
N GLU A 88 9.35 -1.20 7.45
CA GLU A 88 9.93 -0.73 6.19
C GLU A 88 8.89 -0.01 5.32
N MET A 89 7.70 -0.59 5.21
CA MET A 89 6.64 -0.03 4.39
C MET A 89 6.13 1.30 4.94
N VAL A 90 5.93 1.42 6.26
CA VAL A 90 5.54 2.69 6.89
C VAL A 90 6.64 3.73 6.73
N GLY A 91 7.91 3.36 6.91
CA GLY A 91 9.07 4.23 6.67
C GLY A 91 9.11 4.75 5.23
N ALA A 92 8.91 3.88 4.24
CA ALA A 92 8.88 4.28 2.84
C ALA A 92 7.70 5.21 2.51
N TYR A 93 6.49 4.88 2.98
CA TYR A 93 5.29 5.69 2.77
C TYR A 93 5.36 7.05 3.47
N SER A 94 6.03 7.14 4.63
CA SER A 94 6.20 8.42 5.33
C SER A 94 6.96 9.46 4.49
N SER A 95 7.80 9.03 3.56
CA SER A 95 8.50 9.94 2.64
C SER A 95 7.54 10.70 1.72
N PHE A 96 6.42 10.08 1.30
CA PHE A 96 5.40 10.78 0.52
C PHE A 96 4.69 11.84 1.35
N ALA A 97 4.34 11.54 2.60
CA ALA A 97 3.73 12.50 3.52
C ALA A 97 4.71 13.61 3.92
N ASN A 98 6.01 13.33 3.91
CA ASN A 98 7.10 14.24 4.26
C ASN A 98 7.79 14.86 3.03
N LYS A 99 7.01 15.25 2.01
CA LYS A 99 7.48 16.03 0.85
C LYS A 99 8.64 15.38 0.08
N GLY A 100 8.74 14.05 0.09
CA GLY A 100 9.77 13.30 -0.62
C GLY A 100 11.05 13.05 0.18
N ILE A 101 11.10 13.49 1.43
CA ILE A 101 12.23 13.29 2.32
C ILE A 101 12.01 12.03 3.15
N TYR A 102 12.88 11.05 2.99
CA TYR A 102 12.94 9.89 3.87
C TYR A 102 13.59 10.27 5.20
N ILE A 103 12.94 9.89 6.29
CA ILE A 103 13.51 9.96 7.65
C ILE A 103 13.53 8.54 8.19
N LYS A 104 14.71 8.08 8.60
CA LYS A 104 14.82 6.75 9.22
C LYS A 104 13.96 6.71 10.48
N PRO A 105 12.99 5.78 10.57
CA PRO A 105 12.15 5.68 11.76
C PRO A 105 12.98 5.33 13.00
N GLU A 106 12.74 6.06 14.08
CA GLU A 106 13.40 5.85 15.38
C GLU A 106 12.34 5.44 16.42
N ILE A 107 12.63 4.37 17.16
CA ILE A 107 11.73 3.88 18.24
C ILE A 107 12.03 4.63 19.54
N ILE A 108 13.29 4.96 19.78
CA ILE A 108 13.74 5.66 20.99
C ILE A 108 14.22 7.05 20.55
N THR A 109 13.48 8.07 20.92
CA THR A 109 13.81 9.46 20.57
C THR A 109 14.68 10.16 21.63
N ARG A 110 14.65 9.66 22.89
CA ARG A 110 15.44 10.24 23.99
C ARG A 110 15.50 9.27 25.18
N ILE A 111 16.63 9.22 25.87
CA ILE A 111 16.82 8.57 27.17
C ILE A 111 17.36 9.61 28.13
N GLU A 112 16.75 9.73 29.32
CA GLU A 112 17.18 10.62 30.40
C GLU A 112 17.49 9.83 31.66
N ASP A 113 18.38 10.38 32.49
CA ASP A 113 18.59 9.90 33.85
C ASP A 113 17.47 10.38 34.80
N LYS A 114 17.51 9.93 36.06
CA LYS A 114 16.54 10.33 37.08
C LYS A 114 16.49 11.84 37.38
N ASN A 115 17.48 12.60 36.95
CA ASN A 115 17.59 14.05 37.17
C ASN A 115 17.18 14.85 35.92
N GLY A 116 16.75 14.18 34.83
CA GLY A 116 16.38 14.79 33.57
C GLY A 116 17.56 15.09 32.64
N THR A 117 18.77 14.58 32.97
CA THR A 117 19.93 14.73 32.09
C THR A 117 19.81 13.77 30.91
N THR A 118 19.91 14.30 29.70
CA THR A 118 19.87 13.47 28.48
C THR A 118 21.11 12.58 28.40
N ILE A 119 20.90 11.25 28.43
CA ILE A 119 21.93 10.23 28.27
C ILE A 119 22.11 9.87 26.79
N PHE A 120 21.00 9.84 26.06
CA PHE A 120 20.98 9.47 24.64
C PHE A 120 19.90 10.26 23.90
N GLN A 121 20.25 10.76 22.75
CA GLN A 121 19.33 11.37 21.78
C GLN A 121 19.92 11.18 20.38
N PRO A 122 19.28 10.37 19.51
CA PRO A 122 19.79 10.16 18.17
C PRO A 122 19.63 11.42 17.33
N THR A 123 20.55 11.63 16.40
CA THR A 123 20.37 12.61 15.32
C THR A 123 19.56 11.95 14.21
N PRO A 124 18.43 12.53 13.77
CA PRO A 124 17.65 11.95 12.69
C PRO A 124 18.47 11.78 11.41
N ILE A 125 18.41 10.60 10.81
CA ILE A 125 19.01 10.32 9.51
C ILE A 125 17.96 10.63 8.45
N THR A 126 18.25 11.63 7.60
CA THR A 126 17.35 12.10 6.54
C THR A 126 17.99 11.94 5.16
N LYS A 127 17.17 11.75 4.14
CA LYS A 127 17.59 11.66 2.75
C LYS A 127 16.52 12.24 1.83
N ASP A 128 16.89 13.17 0.94
CA ASP A 128 16.03 13.59 -0.17
C ASP A 128 15.98 12.46 -1.19
N VAL A 129 14.79 11.90 -1.43
CA VAL A 129 14.62 10.73 -2.30
C VAL A 129 13.86 11.06 -3.57
N ILE A 130 12.76 11.79 -3.45
CA ILE A 130 11.93 12.25 -4.57
C ILE A 130 11.60 13.72 -4.39
N SER A 131 11.26 14.42 -5.48
CA SER A 131 10.87 15.83 -5.39
C SER A 131 9.52 16.00 -4.65
N GLU A 132 9.31 17.18 -4.06
CA GLU A 132 8.06 17.52 -3.37
C GLU A 132 6.85 17.37 -4.31
N GLU A 133 6.98 17.77 -5.58
CA GLU A 133 5.92 17.63 -6.57
C GLU A 133 5.58 16.18 -6.84
N SER A 134 6.59 15.29 -6.95
CA SER A 134 6.38 13.85 -7.14
C SER A 134 5.70 13.22 -5.94
N ALA A 135 6.11 13.60 -4.72
CA ALA A 135 5.48 13.16 -3.48
C ALA A 135 4.01 13.62 -3.43
N TYR A 136 3.74 14.89 -3.73
CA TYR A 136 2.39 15.45 -3.77
C TYR A 136 1.48 14.74 -4.78
N VAL A 137 1.97 14.54 -6.02
CA VAL A 137 1.20 13.82 -7.05
C VAL A 137 0.91 12.39 -6.60
N THR A 138 1.88 11.71 -5.97
CA THR A 138 1.69 10.36 -5.44
C THR A 138 0.61 10.33 -4.35
N LEU A 139 0.61 11.28 -3.42
CA LEU A 139 -0.45 11.43 -2.41
C LEU A 139 -1.82 11.62 -3.07
N LYS A 140 -1.93 12.49 -4.09
CA LYS A 140 -3.19 12.73 -4.81
C LYS A 140 -3.69 11.50 -5.58
N LEU A 141 -2.80 10.63 -6.05
CA LEU A 141 -3.18 9.34 -6.61
C LEU A 141 -3.70 8.39 -5.53
N LEU A 142 -3.03 8.34 -4.37
CA LEU A 142 -3.39 7.47 -3.23
C LEU A 142 -4.68 7.92 -2.52
N GLU A 143 -5.02 9.21 -2.51
CA GLU A 143 -6.33 9.70 -2.03
C GLU A 143 -7.48 9.06 -2.81
N GLY A 144 -7.31 8.82 -4.12
CA GLY A 144 -8.31 8.14 -4.95
C GLY A 144 -8.72 6.75 -4.42
N VAL A 145 -7.83 6.06 -3.69
CA VAL A 145 -8.10 4.75 -3.09
C VAL A 145 -9.23 4.84 -2.05
N THR A 146 -9.22 5.88 -1.22
CA THR A 146 -10.23 6.10 -0.17
C THR A 146 -11.44 6.89 -0.67
N GLU A 147 -11.30 7.67 -1.75
CA GLU A 147 -12.40 8.46 -2.33
C GLU A 147 -13.34 7.60 -3.19
N ALA A 148 -12.79 6.69 -4.01
CA ALA A 148 -13.57 5.94 -5.00
C ALA A 148 -12.96 4.56 -5.34
N GLY A 149 -12.12 4.01 -4.46
CA GLY A 149 -11.39 2.77 -4.71
C GLY A 149 -11.55 1.74 -3.61
N SER A 150 -10.54 0.88 -3.47
CA SER A 150 -10.55 -0.25 -2.54
C SER A 150 -10.60 0.13 -1.06
N GLY A 151 -10.34 1.40 -0.70
CA GLY A 151 -10.44 1.97 0.64
C GLY A 151 -11.73 2.76 0.92
N ILE A 152 -12.71 2.76 0.01
CA ILE A 152 -13.93 3.59 0.09
C ILE A 152 -14.73 3.38 1.39
N ARG A 153 -14.58 2.21 2.01
CA ARG A 153 -15.25 1.86 3.28
C ARG A 153 -14.91 2.79 4.44
N LEU A 154 -13.80 3.51 4.37
CA LEU A 154 -13.47 4.55 5.35
C LEU A 154 -14.39 5.78 5.25
N ARG A 155 -15.08 5.97 4.12
CA ARG A 155 -15.95 7.13 3.83
C ARG A 155 -17.43 6.86 4.08
N HIS A 156 -17.86 5.60 4.06
CA HIS A 156 -19.28 5.25 4.08
C HIS A 156 -19.62 4.30 5.24
N ARG A 157 -20.72 4.58 5.92
CA ARG A 157 -21.33 3.66 6.87
C ARG A 157 -21.90 2.45 6.13
N GLY A 158 -21.26 1.31 6.33
CA GLY A 158 -21.82 0.03 5.91
C GLY A 158 -21.90 -0.16 4.40
N ALA A 159 -22.14 -1.37 4.03
CA ALA A 159 -22.18 -1.83 2.65
C ALA A 159 -23.59 -1.80 2.05
N GLU A 160 -24.47 -0.93 2.48
CA GLU A 160 -25.86 -0.93 1.99
C GLU A 160 -25.97 -0.81 0.48
N GLU A 161 -24.98 -0.17 -0.17
CA GLU A 161 -24.90 -0.05 -1.63
C GLU A 161 -24.08 -1.13 -2.34
N TYR A 162 -23.28 -1.94 -1.64
CA TYR A 162 -22.19 -2.69 -2.27
C TYR A 162 -22.31 -4.21 -2.26
N ASN A 163 -23.44 -4.81 -2.17
CA ASN A 163 -23.56 -6.27 -2.22
C ASN A 163 -23.84 -6.95 -0.86
N ARG A 164 -24.78 -7.87 -0.84
CA ARG A 164 -25.22 -8.64 0.34
C ARG A 164 -24.07 -9.30 1.08
N ILE A 165 -23.08 -9.85 0.36
CA ILE A 165 -21.91 -10.51 0.95
C ILE A 165 -21.08 -9.53 1.79
N PHE A 166 -20.91 -8.28 1.35
CA PHE A 166 -20.17 -7.28 2.10
C PHE A 166 -20.98 -6.71 3.29
N LYS A 167 -22.29 -6.72 3.20
CA LYS A 167 -23.16 -6.31 4.31
C LYS A 167 -23.00 -7.23 5.51
N ASP A 168 -22.93 -8.52 5.29
CA ASP A 168 -22.83 -9.53 6.36
C ASP A 168 -21.40 -9.65 6.94
N VAL A 169 -20.38 -9.36 6.13
CA VAL A 169 -18.97 -9.44 6.52
C VAL A 169 -18.43 -8.12 7.08
N VAL A 170 -19.02 -7.01 6.69
CA VAL A 170 -18.52 -5.65 6.94
C VAL A 170 -19.51 -4.84 7.75
N THR A 171 -20.40 -5.50 8.47
CA THR A 171 -21.35 -4.84 9.39
C THR A 171 -20.58 -4.10 10.48
N GLY A 172 -20.80 -2.79 10.55
CA GLY A 172 -20.36 -2.00 11.70
C GLY A 172 -19.09 -1.16 11.49
N TYR A 173 -18.72 -0.83 10.26
CA TYR A 173 -17.74 0.25 10.08
C TYR A 173 -18.34 1.58 10.56
N PRO A 174 -17.89 2.12 11.72
CA PRO A 174 -18.41 3.38 12.24
C PRO A 174 -17.77 4.58 11.53
N TYR A 175 -16.99 4.33 10.47
CA TYR A 175 -16.18 5.35 9.83
C TYR A 175 -16.99 6.12 8.81
N GLU A 176 -17.02 7.41 8.99
CA GLU A 176 -17.50 8.39 8.01
C GLU A 176 -16.44 9.50 7.91
N PHE A 177 -15.17 9.10 7.71
CA PHE A 177 -14.10 10.08 7.63
C PHE A 177 -14.31 11.03 6.47
N THR A 178 -14.25 12.33 6.75
CA THR A 178 -14.36 13.40 5.76
C THR A 178 -13.03 14.07 5.43
N ASN A 179 -12.03 13.93 6.30
CA ASN A 179 -10.68 14.45 6.13
C ASN A 179 -9.94 13.78 4.95
N PRO A 180 -8.95 14.42 4.35
CA PRO A 180 -8.09 13.79 3.34
C PRO A 180 -7.36 12.58 3.91
N ILE A 181 -7.47 11.44 3.24
CA ILE A 181 -6.76 10.19 3.57
C ILE A 181 -6.17 9.64 2.29
N ALA A 182 -4.86 9.56 2.21
CA ALA A 182 -4.17 8.82 1.18
C ALA A 182 -3.86 7.40 1.70
N GLY A 183 -3.99 6.39 0.86
CA GLY A 183 -3.68 5.02 1.33
C GLY A 183 -3.71 3.98 0.24
N LYS A 184 -3.38 2.74 0.61
CA LYS A 184 -3.40 1.60 -0.30
C LYS A 184 -3.71 0.31 0.42
N THR A 185 -4.63 -0.47 -0.13
CA THR A 185 -4.89 -1.86 0.26
C THR A 185 -3.91 -2.81 -0.42
N GLY A 186 -3.51 -3.86 0.25
CA GLY A 186 -2.82 -5.01 -0.32
C GLY A 186 -3.60 -6.29 -0.03
N THR A 187 -3.56 -7.24 -0.95
CA THR A 187 -4.14 -8.57 -0.78
C THR A 187 -3.29 -9.54 -1.57
N THR A 188 -2.77 -10.57 -0.92
CA THR A 188 -2.03 -11.61 -1.60
C THR A 188 -2.97 -12.54 -2.35
N GLN A 189 -2.41 -13.24 -3.34
CA GLN A 189 -3.12 -14.34 -3.97
C GLN A 189 -3.48 -15.38 -2.91
N ASN A 190 -4.62 -16.04 -3.08
CA ASN A 190 -5.13 -17.00 -2.13
C ASN A 190 -5.53 -16.44 -0.75
N GLN A 191 -5.59 -15.11 -0.60
CA GLN A 191 -6.07 -14.42 0.60
C GLN A 191 -5.33 -14.84 1.90
N SER A 192 -4.02 -15.10 1.81
CA SER A 192 -3.20 -15.47 2.96
C SER A 192 -2.82 -14.30 3.85
N ASP A 193 -2.72 -13.10 3.27
CA ASP A 193 -2.51 -11.88 4.04
C ASP A 193 -3.16 -10.65 3.39
N GLY A 194 -3.35 -9.63 4.20
CA GLY A 194 -3.93 -8.36 3.82
C GLY A 194 -3.22 -7.18 4.44
N TRP A 195 -3.06 -6.12 3.67
CA TRP A 195 -2.39 -4.89 4.05
C TRP A 195 -3.32 -3.69 3.92
N PHE A 196 -3.12 -2.72 4.79
CA PHE A 196 -3.54 -1.35 4.55
C PHE A 196 -2.49 -0.39 5.11
N ILE A 197 -2.05 0.54 4.27
CA ILE A 197 -1.23 1.67 4.71
C ILE A 197 -2.03 2.92 4.40
N GLY A 198 -2.22 3.75 5.42
CA GLY A 198 -2.95 5.00 5.31
C GLY A 198 -2.17 6.17 5.89
N MET A 199 -2.37 7.33 5.29
CA MET A 199 -1.68 8.58 5.62
C MET A 199 -2.71 9.68 5.79
N VAL A 200 -2.54 10.44 6.85
CA VAL A 200 -3.14 11.76 7.07
C VAL A 200 -2.00 12.77 7.26
N PRO A 201 -2.24 14.09 7.27
CA PRO A 201 -1.15 15.08 7.21
C PRO A 201 -0.04 14.92 8.25
N ASN A 202 -0.31 14.35 9.41
CA ASN A 202 0.62 14.22 10.54
C ASN A 202 0.83 12.79 11.03
N LEU A 203 0.28 11.79 10.33
CA LEU A 203 0.38 10.39 10.76
C LEU A 203 0.41 9.44 9.55
N VAL A 204 1.35 8.52 9.55
CA VAL A 204 1.40 7.38 8.63
C VAL A 204 1.32 6.10 9.45
N THR A 205 0.37 5.24 9.11
CA THR A 205 0.15 3.99 9.82
C THR A 205 0.01 2.83 8.84
N GLY A 206 0.63 1.72 9.14
CA GLY A 206 0.52 0.48 8.38
C GLY A 206 -0.06 -0.64 9.23
N VAL A 207 -0.90 -1.45 8.62
CA VAL A 207 -1.47 -2.66 9.22
C VAL A 207 -1.26 -3.83 8.28
N TRP A 208 -0.77 -4.92 8.82
CA TRP A 208 -0.70 -6.23 8.18
C TRP A 208 -1.46 -7.25 9.01
N VAL A 209 -2.22 -8.11 8.34
CA VAL A 209 -2.93 -9.24 8.94
C VAL A 209 -2.64 -10.47 8.09
N GLY A 210 -2.14 -11.52 8.70
CA GLY A 210 -1.81 -12.76 8.02
C GLY A 210 -1.29 -13.83 8.97
N GLY A 211 -1.07 -15.00 8.43
CA GLY A 211 -0.41 -16.11 9.11
C GLY A 211 1.08 -16.16 8.78
N GLU A 212 1.89 -16.78 9.64
CA GLU A 212 3.30 -17.02 9.39
C GLU A 212 3.49 -17.93 8.14
N ASP A 213 2.58 -18.87 7.96
CA ASP A 213 2.56 -19.77 6.82
C ASP A 213 1.44 -19.36 5.84
N ARG A 214 1.78 -19.18 4.57
CA ARG A 214 0.82 -18.82 3.50
C ARG A 214 -0.21 -19.91 3.17
N SER A 215 -0.04 -21.13 3.69
CA SER A 215 -1.07 -22.16 3.63
C SER A 215 -2.29 -21.83 4.50
N VAL A 216 -2.08 -20.96 5.51
CA VAL A 216 -3.17 -20.39 6.32
C VAL A 216 -3.77 -19.22 5.57
N HIS A 217 -4.96 -19.39 5.05
CA HIS A 217 -5.64 -18.39 4.22
C HIS A 217 -7.16 -18.43 4.41
N PHE A 218 -7.84 -17.37 4.02
CA PHE A 218 -9.28 -17.32 3.99
C PHE A 218 -9.81 -18.00 2.72
N GLU A 219 -10.97 -18.68 2.84
CA GLU A 219 -11.60 -19.38 1.71
C GLU A 219 -12.08 -18.43 0.60
N SER A 220 -12.33 -17.16 0.93
CA SER A 220 -12.85 -16.20 -0.05
C SER A 220 -12.24 -14.81 0.10
N ILE A 221 -12.22 -14.08 -1.02
CA ILE A 221 -11.80 -12.68 -1.07
C ILE A 221 -12.67 -11.76 -0.19
N ALA A 222 -13.91 -12.13 0.07
CA ALA A 222 -14.81 -11.35 0.91
C ALA A 222 -14.28 -11.21 2.34
N PHE A 223 -13.68 -12.27 2.88
CA PHE A 223 -13.07 -12.26 4.22
C PHE A 223 -11.60 -11.90 4.18
N GLY A 224 -10.85 -12.39 3.18
CA GLY A 224 -9.39 -12.34 3.14
C GLY A 224 -8.79 -11.20 2.32
N GLN A 225 -9.51 -10.12 2.03
CA GLN A 225 -8.93 -8.94 1.39
C GLN A 225 -8.44 -7.91 2.42
N GLY A 226 -7.39 -7.16 2.08
CA GLY A 226 -6.86 -6.11 2.95
C GLY A 226 -7.89 -5.07 3.38
N ALA A 227 -8.89 -4.79 2.53
CA ALA A 227 -10.02 -3.93 2.84
C ALA A 227 -10.95 -4.49 3.93
N THR A 228 -10.90 -5.80 4.21
CA THR A 228 -11.71 -6.45 5.27
C THR A 228 -10.87 -6.79 6.48
N MET A 229 -9.60 -7.16 6.30
CA MET A 229 -8.72 -7.57 7.40
C MET A 229 -7.97 -6.40 8.03
N ALA A 230 -7.23 -5.63 7.24
CA ALA A 230 -6.29 -4.63 7.72
C ALA A 230 -6.90 -3.22 7.84
N LEU A 231 -7.73 -2.83 6.87
CA LEU A 231 -8.34 -1.49 6.83
C LEU A 231 -9.20 -1.16 8.06
N PRO A 232 -10.01 -2.09 8.64
CA PRO A 232 -10.77 -1.80 9.86
C PRO A 232 -9.90 -1.51 11.08
N ILE A 233 -8.77 -2.21 11.20
CA ILE A 233 -7.82 -1.98 12.30
C ILE A 233 -7.22 -0.57 12.16
N TRP A 234 -6.83 -0.20 10.95
CA TRP A 234 -6.36 1.15 10.64
C TRP A 234 -7.44 2.19 10.94
N GLY A 235 -8.68 1.94 10.51
CA GLY A 235 -9.80 2.85 10.76
C GLY A 235 -10.10 3.05 12.25
N SER A 236 -10.07 1.98 13.04
CA SER A 236 -10.27 2.05 14.49
C SER A 236 -9.16 2.82 15.21
N LEU A 237 -7.90 2.62 14.79
CA LEU A 237 -6.77 3.39 15.30
C LEU A 237 -6.92 4.87 14.94
N SER A 238 -7.36 5.18 13.73
CA SER A 238 -7.50 6.54 13.24
C SER A 238 -8.59 7.31 13.96
N LEU A 239 -9.67 6.66 14.42
CA LEU A 239 -10.75 7.31 15.21
C LEU A 239 -10.25 7.96 16.50
N ILE A 240 -9.11 7.52 17.05
CA ILE A 240 -8.54 8.10 18.27
C ILE A 240 -7.41 9.10 18.00
N HIS A 241 -7.03 9.29 16.73
CA HIS A 241 -5.88 10.13 16.34
C HIS A 241 -6.22 11.21 15.30
N ILE A 242 -7.44 11.18 14.71
CA ILE A 242 -7.85 12.10 13.64
C ILE A 242 -9.01 12.98 14.09
#